data_9d36b1352b72ed31d82ac9ff24ba5aa1
#
_entry.id   9d36b1352b72ed31d82ac9ff24ba5aa1
#
_cell.length_a   1.000
_cell.length_b   1.000
_cell.length_c   1.000
_cell.angle_alpha   90.00
_cell.angle_beta   90.00
_cell.angle_gamma   90.00
#
_symmetry.space_group_name_H-M   'P 1'
#
loop_
_entity.id
_entity.type
_entity.pdbx_description
1 polymer ?
#
loop_
_entity_poly.entity_id
_entity_poly.type
_entity_poly.pdbx_seq_one_letter_code
_entity_poly.pdbx_strand_id
1 'polypeptide(L)'
;MKYCFLFFYILYALHGHSQAISLKQYIDSAKLRSPLLRGYESQILQLQIDSAIFQATLRPQMAFISNDFYAPVIKGYGYDEVITNKAQLSGLLQVSRNFLHSGAIAAQYRNLALQSQALRDTIQLSVRDLAKTITDQYISAYGDLLSVNYTKDLYELLKNEEIALKKLAQSNVIKQTEYLAFMVTLQQQELNYLQAQIQYNSNYLALNYMAGISDTSITSIAEPLLDGSQPPVLINSVFSRQYITDSLRIQNERRLIDYSYKPQIGAYADGGINSSLQYLPYKNLGFSVGFSLRIPIYDGGQKKLRYQRLDIEEQNRIYNRTYLLTKYQQQITALTRQLQSTESLFQKIKTQVDYTRTLIEAYGKLLQTGDVKITDVITAITNFLNAENTFRLNTVSRLRIQSELNYFNQ
;
A
#
# COMPACT_ATOMS: atom_id res chain seq x y z
N MET A 1 -24.50 -35.26 39.86
CA MET A 1 -23.11 -35.60 39.50
C MET A 1 -22.82 -35.64 37.98
N LYS A 2 -23.79 -35.52 37.08
CA LYS A 2 -23.56 -35.54 35.60
C LYS A 2 -23.19 -34.18 34.98
N TYR A 3 -23.37 -33.07 35.66
CA TYR A 3 -23.09 -31.72 35.10
C TYR A 3 -21.72 -31.14 35.49
N CYS A 4 -21.02 -31.71 36.49
CA CYS A 4 -19.63 -31.30 36.82
C CYS A 4 -18.59 -31.79 35.83
N PHE A 5 -18.83 -32.88 35.11
CA PHE A 5 -17.88 -33.41 34.13
C PHE A 5 -17.88 -32.65 32.80
N LEU A 6 -19.00 -32.02 32.43
CA LEU A 6 -19.09 -31.21 31.20
C LEU A 6 -18.37 -29.87 31.32
N PHE A 7 -18.35 -29.30 32.54
CA PHE A 7 -17.65 -28.04 32.79
C PHE A 7 -16.11 -28.19 32.78
N PHE A 8 -15.60 -29.37 33.19
CA PHE A 8 -14.17 -29.66 33.13
C PHE A 8 -13.64 -29.94 31.72
N TYR A 9 -14.47 -30.43 30.80
CA TYR A 9 -14.10 -30.64 29.40
C TYR A 9 -14.04 -29.36 28.59
N ILE A 10 -14.86 -28.34 28.95
CA ILE A 10 -14.82 -27.01 28.33
C ILE A 10 -13.59 -26.20 28.78
N LEU A 11 -13.10 -26.39 29.99
CA LEU A 11 -11.87 -25.74 30.45
C LEU A 11 -10.59 -26.31 29.84
N TYR A 12 -10.60 -27.57 29.35
CA TYR A 12 -9.45 -28.17 28.69
C TYR A 12 -9.31 -27.76 27.21
N ALA A 13 -10.36 -27.27 26.59
CA ALA A 13 -10.36 -26.79 25.19
C ALA A 13 -9.79 -25.36 25.04
N LEU A 14 -9.48 -24.66 26.15
CA LEU A 14 -8.95 -23.29 26.17
C LEU A 14 -7.41 -23.22 26.30
N HIS A 15 -6.71 -24.36 26.30
CA HIS A 15 -5.27 -24.35 26.07
C HIS A 15 -5.04 -24.22 24.56
N GLY A 16 -5.39 -23.05 24.01
CA GLY A 16 -4.96 -22.67 22.68
C GLY A 16 -3.42 -22.69 22.68
N HIS A 17 -2.85 -23.67 21.98
CA HIS A 17 -1.45 -23.58 21.60
C HIS A 17 -1.30 -22.23 20.90
N SER A 18 -0.51 -21.34 21.48
CA SER A 18 -0.08 -20.12 20.81
C SER A 18 0.68 -20.55 19.56
N GLN A 19 -0.07 -20.79 18.47
CA GLN A 19 0.55 -21.03 17.19
C GLN A 19 1.29 -19.77 16.78
N ALA A 20 2.57 -19.92 16.46
CA ALA A 20 3.38 -18.85 15.93
C ALA A 20 2.64 -18.17 14.76
N ILE A 21 2.42 -16.86 14.85
CA ILE A 21 1.66 -16.12 13.85
C ILE A 21 2.45 -16.14 12.53
N SER A 22 1.81 -16.59 11.46
CA SER A 22 2.44 -16.71 10.14
C SER A 22 2.45 -15.38 9.39
N LEU A 23 3.38 -15.24 8.44
CA LEU A 23 3.45 -14.08 7.54
C LEU A 23 2.11 -13.81 6.84
N LYS A 24 1.42 -14.86 6.38
CA LYS A 24 0.11 -14.74 5.71
C LYS A 24 -0.92 -14.07 6.61
N GLN A 25 -0.99 -14.46 7.89
CA GLN A 25 -1.93 -13.86 8.85
C GLN A 25 -1.66 -12.36 9.07
N TYR A 26 -0.38 -11.95 9.11
CA TYR A 26 -0.01 -10.53 9.19
C TYR A 26 -0.44 -9.75 7.94
N ILE A 27 -0.19 -10.29 6.75
CA ILE A 27 -0.60 -9.67 5.49
C ILE A 27 -2.12 -9.55 5.40
N ASP A 28 -2.87 -10.59 5.75
CA ASP A 28 -4.34 -10.58 5.70
C ASP A 28 -4.92 -9.58 6.72
N SER A 29 -4.35 -9.50 7.92
CA SER A 29 -4.73 -8.51 8.93
C SER A 29 -4.48 -7.08 8.44
N ALA A 30 -3.30 -6.82 7.85
CA ALA A 30 -2.94 -5.51 7.31
C ALA A 30 -3.89 -5.08 6.18
N LYS A 31 -4.23 -5.99 5.26
CA LYS A 31 -5.19 -5.73 4.17
C LYS A 31 -6.56 -5.34 4.71
N LEU A 32 -7.07 -6.10 5.67
CA LEU A 32 -8.41 -5.89 6.25
C LEU A 32 -8.52 -4.56 7.01
N ARG A 33 -7.43 -4.12 7.64
CA ARG A 33 -7.41 -2.95 8.52
C ARG A 33 -6.82 -1.70 7.87
N SER A 34 -6.33 -1.78 6.62
CA SER A 34 -5.70 -0.66 5.93
C SER A 34 -6.69 0.49 5.65
N PRO A 35 -6.49 1.69 6.22
CA PRO A 35 -7.30 2.86 5.91
C PRO A 35 -7.16 3.29 4.44
N LEU A 36 -5.97 3.10 3.85
CA LEU A 36 -5.68 3.44 2.46
C LEU A 36 -6.56 2.62 1.50
N LEU A 37 -6.65 1.31 1.70
CA LEU A 37 -7.47 0.43 0.84
C LEU A 37 -8.96 0.77 0.97
N ARG A 38 -9.44 1.00 2.19
CA ARG A 38 -10.82 1.47 2.43
C ARG A 38 -11.11 2.82 1.78
N GLY A 39 -10.12 3.72 1.78
CA GLY A 39 -10.21 5.01 1.08
C GLY A 39 -10.44 4.85 -0.41
N TYR A 40 -9.73 3.96 -1.08
CA TYR A 40 -9.92 3.67 -2.51
C TYR A 40 -11.29 3.00 -2.78
N GLU A 41 -11.72 2.06 -1.95
CA GLU A 41 -13.06 1.46 -2.07
C GLU A 41 -14.15 2.53 -1.96
N SER A 42 -14.01 3.47 -1.02
CA SER A 42 -14.92 4.59 -0.87
C SER A 42 -14.94 5.49 -2.13
N GLN A 43 -13.78 5.73 -2.77
CA GLN A 43 -13.71 6.48 -4.03
C GLN A 43 -14.42 5.74 -5.18
N ILE A 44 -14.36 4.41 -5.24
CA ILE A 44 -15.13 3.63 -6.23
C ILE A 44 -16.62 3.81 -6.01
N LEU A 45 -17.10 3.80 -4.75
CA LEU A 45 -18.50 4.07 -4.42
C LEU A 45 -18.90 5.50 -4.82
N GLN A 46 -18.03 6.50 -4.61
CA GLN A 46 -18.25 7.87 -5.07
C GLN A 46 -18.43 7.93 -6.59
N LEU A 47 -17.62 7.24 -7.39
CA LEU A 47 -17.77 7.18 -8.84
C LEU A 47 -19.08 6.51 -9.27
N GLN A 48 -19.61 5.56 -8.49
CA GLN A 48 -20.97 5.00 -8.76
C GLN A 48 -22.04 6.06 -8.53
N ILE A 49 -21.91 6.88 -7.48
CA ILE A 49 -22.81 8.00 -7.21
C ILE A 49 -22.68 9.06 -8.31
N ASP A 50 -21.44 9.38 -8.76
CA ASP A 50 -21.21 10.30 -9.89
C ASP A 50 -21.89 9.83 -11.17
N SER A 51 -21.92 8.50 -11.40
CA SER A 51 -22.69 7.91 -12.51
C SER A 51 -24.19 8.14 -12.36
N ALA A 52 -24.73 8.03 -11.15
CA ALA A 52 -26.15 8.32 -10.88
C ALA A 52 -26.44 9.82 -10.99
N ILE A 53 -25.53 10.68 -10.51
CA ILE A 53 -25.60 12.14 -10.68
C ILE A 53 -25.66 12.50 -12.17
N PHE A 54 -24.72 11.92 -12.96
CA PHE A 54 -24.73 12.16 -14.42
C PHE A 54 -26.04 11.71 -15.05
N GLN A 55 -26.58 10.55 -14.68
CA GLN A 55 -27.90 10.11 -15.13
C GLN A 55 -29.00 11.10 -14.75
N ALA A 56 -28.95 11.68 -13.54
CA ALA A 56 -29.89 12.67 -13.09
C ALA A 56 -29.83 13.97 -13.91
N THR A 57 -28.64 14.39 -14.39
CA THR A 57 -28.50 15.57 -15.25
C THR A 57 -29.17 15.41 -16.62
N LEU A 58 -29.43 14.18 -17.06
CA LEU A 58 -30.14 13.89 -18.31
C LEU A 58 -31.67 13.99 -18.17
N ARG A 59 -32.19 14.08 -16.95
CA ARG A 59 -33.62 14.28 -16.65
C ARG A 59 -33.98 15.76 -16.71
N PRO A 60 -35.26 16.11 -16.85
CA PRO A 60 -35.70 17.50 -16.74
C PRO A 60 -35.25 18.10 -15.40
N GLN A 61 -34.70 19.31 -15.46
CA GLN A 61 -34.28 20.12 -14.30
C GLN A 61 -35.30 21.22 -14.07
N MET A 62 -35.64 21.52 -12.84
CA MET A 62 -36.55 22.60 -12.47
C MET A 62 -35.79 23.64 -11.66
N ALA A 63 -35.94 24.92 -12.03
CA ALA A 63 -35.32 26.03 -11.34
C ALA A 63 -36.28 27.23 -11.29
N PHE A 64 -36.23 27.98 -10.22
CA PHE A 64 -36.82 29.33 -10.19
C PHE A 64 -35.76 30.32 -10.69
N ILE A 65 -36.14 31.14 -11.69
CA ILE A 65 -35.27 32.10 -12.33
C ILE A 65 -35.87 33.48 -12.16
N SER A 66 -35.13 34.40 -11.62
CA SER A 66 -35.44 35.81 -11.54
C SER A 66 -34.35 36.62 -12.21
N ASN A 67 -34.68 37.38 -13.23
CA ASN A 67 -33.77 38.26 -13.95
C ASN A 67 -34.39 39.66 -13.91
N ASP A 68 -33.98 40.48 -12.93
CA ASP A 68 -34.54 41.76 -12.70
C ASP A 68 -33.51 42.84 -13.07
N PHE A 69 -33.94 43.83 -13.79
CA PHE A 69 -33.10 44.98 -14.07
C PHE A 69 -33.90 46.30 -14.11
N TYR A 70 -33.22 47.39 -13.81
CA TYR A 70 -33.71 48.75 -13.95
C TYR A 70 -32.78 49.53 -14.87
N ALA A 71 -33.30 50.05 -15.96
CA ALA A 71 -32.58 50.75 -16.98
C ALA A 71 -33.19 52.17 -17.19
N PRO A 72 -32.92 53.12 -16.30
CA PRO A 72 -33.48 54.48 -16.41
C PRO A 72 -32.89 55.23 -17.60
N VAL A 73 -33.74 56.08 -18.23
CA VAL A 73 -33.28 57.12 -19.15
C VAL A 73 -33.13 58.42 -18.37
N ILE A 74 -31.90 58.94 -18.27
CA ILE A 74 -31.57 60.17 -17.51
C ILE A 74 -31.16 61.27 -18.49
N LYS A 75 -31.91 62.31 -18.56
CA LYS A 75 -31.68 63.49 -19.45
C LYS A 75 -31.50 63.09 -20.94
N GLY A 76 -32.26 62.06 -21.39
CA GLY A 76 -32.22 61.59 -22.77
C GLY A 76 -31.12 60.52 -23.06
N TYR A 77 -30.29 60.17 -22.08
CA TYR A 77 -29.25 59.13 -22.20
C TYR A 77 -29.66 57.91 -21.43
N GLY A 78 -29.65 56.75 -22.08
CA GLY A 78 -30.00 55.44 -21.52
C GLY A 78 -30.17 54.40 -22.61
N TYR A 79 -30.54 53.19 -22.20
CA TYR A 79 -30.89 52.15 -23.16
C TYR A 79 -32.25 52.47 -23.84
N ASP A 80 -32.44 51.97 -25.05
CA ASP A 80 -33.68 52.11 -25.78
C ASP A 80 -34.89 51.61 -24.96
N GLU A 81 -35.82 52.50 -24.69
CA GLU A 81 -37.02 52.22 -23.90
C GLU A 81 -37.93 51.21 -24.58
N VAL A 82 -37.91 51.11 -25.91
CA VAL A 82 -38.68 50.11 -26.68
C VAL A 82 -38.19 48.69 -26.40
N ILE A 83 -36.88 48.56 -26.10
CA ILE A 83 -36.26 47.27 -25.82
C ILE A 83 -36.35 46.93 -24.33
N THR A 84 -36.12 47.89 -23.45
CA THR A 84 -35.97 47.63 -22.00
C THR A 84 -37.22 47.94 -21.20
N ASN A 85 -38.17 48.71 -21.74
CA ASN A 85 -39.33 49.26 -20.99
C ASN A 85 -38.94 49.91 -19.63
N LYS A 86 -37.72 50.46 -19.53
CA LYS A 86 -37.12 51.05 -18.30
C LYS A 86 -36.85 50.06 -17.15
N ALA A 87 -37.58 48.96 -17.05
CA ALA A 87 -37.43 47.96 -16.02
C ALA A 87 -37.98 46.61 -16.48
N GLN A 88 -37.43 45.53 -15.97
CA GLN A 88 -37.98 44.20 -16.06
C GLN A 88 -37.94 43.56 -14.68
N LEU A 89 -39.05 42.95 -14.29
CA LEU A 89 -39.19 42.10 -13.13
C LEU A 89 -39.68 40.76 -13.62
N SER A 90 -38.94 39.68 -13.36
CA SER A 90 -39.30 38.35 -13.75
C SER A 90 -39.17 37.37 -12.60
N GLY A 91 -40.20 36.52 -12.43
CA GLY A 91 -40.22 35.40 -11.51
C GLY A 91 -40.76 34.18 -12.21
N LEU A 92 -39.92 33.31 -12.72
CA LEU A 92 -40.29 32.22 -13.61
C LEU A 92 -39.88 30.87 -12.99
N LEU A 93 -40.84 29.93 -12.94
CA LEU A 93 -40.54 28.55 -12.68
C LEU A 93 -40.26 27.88 -14.02
N GLN A 94 -38.99 27.51 -14.24
CA GLN A 94 -38.53 26.94 -15.51
C GLN A 94 -38.22 25.44 -15.35
N VAL A 95 -38.72 24.62 -16.26
CA VAL A 95 -38.31 23.23 -16.48
C VAL A 95 -37.50 23.19 -17.75
N SER A 96 -36.27 22.67 -17.68
CA SER A 96 -35.37 22.56 -18.82
C SER A 96 -34.76 21.15 -18.95
N ARG A 97 -34.46 20.77 -20.19
CA ARG A 97 -33.78 19.52 -20.50
C ARG A 97 -32.81 19.72 -21.64
N ASN A 98 -31.55 19.30 -21.42
CA ASN A 98 -30.52 19.25 -22.46
C ASN A 98 -30.49 17.87 -23.11
N PHE A 99 -30.52 17.83 -24.43
CA PHE A 99 -30.43 16.59 -25.20
C PHE A 99 -29.00 16.40 -25.67
N LEU A 100 -28.26 15.53 -24.96
CA LEU A 100 -26.91 15.17 -25.34
C LEU A 100 -26.94 14.10 -26.44
N HIS A 101 -25.95 14.16 -27.34
CA HIS A 101 -25.74 13.11 -28.33
C HIS A 101 -25.45 11.77 -27.63
N SER A 102 -26.03 10.67 -28.13
CA SER A 102 -25.88 9.33 -27.51
C SER A 102 -24.42 8.91 -27.32
N GLY A 103 -23.54 9.27 -28.29
CA GLY A 103 -22.12 9.02 -28.17
C GLY A 103 -21.42 9.84 -27.05
N ALA A 104 -21.91 11.08 -26.75
CA ALA A 104 -21.41 11.87 -25.64
C ALA A 104 -21.79 11.22 -24.30
N ILE A 105 -23.03 10.73 -24.18
CA ILE A 105 -23.52 10.00 -23.00
C ILE A 105 -22.68 8.74 -22.79
N ALA A 106 -22.47 7.94 -23.84
CA ALA A 106 -21.65 6.74 -23.78
C ALA A 106 -20.19 7.03 -23.42
N ALA A 107 -19.61 8.11 -23.96
CA ALA A 107 -18.24 8.51 -23.63
C ALA A 107 -18.10 8.97 -22.18
N GLN A 108 -19.12 9.64 -21.62
CA GLN A 108 -19.12 10.04 -20.20
C GLN A 108 -19.24 8.84 -19.26
N TYR A 109 -20.14 7.89 -19.51
CA TYR A 109 -20.20 6.65 -18.74
C TYR A 109 -18.90 5.85 -18.83
N ARG A 110 -18.30 5.80 -20.03
CA ARG A 110 -16.99 5.16 -20.24
C ARG A 110 -15.89 5.86 -19.45
N ASN A 111 -15.93 7.19 -19.34
CA ASN A 111 -14.98 7.95 -18.52
C ASN A 111 -15.05 7.53 -17.04
N LEU A 112 -16.25 7.48 -16.46
CA LEU A 112 -16.46 7.04 -15.08
C LEU A 112 -16.04 5.58 -14.86
N ALA A 113 -16.34 4.70 -15.83
CA ALA A 113 -15.92 3.31 -15.79
C ALA A 113 -14.38 3.15 -15.81
N LEU A 114 -13.69 3.93 -16.66
CA LEU A 114 -12.23 3.93 -16.75
C LEU A 114 -11.57 4.51 -15.48
N GLN A 115 -12.15 5.54 -14.87
CA GLN A 115 -11.70 6.04 -13.57
C GLN A 115 -11.85 4.98 -12.48
N SER A 116 -12.98 4.27 -12.45
CA SER A 116 -13.18 3.15 -11.53
C SER A 116 -12.18 2.02 -11.77
N GLN A 117 -11.86 1.72 -13.03
CA GLN A 117 -10.84 0.72 -13.37
C GLN A 117 -9.45 1.16 -12.93
N ALA A 118 -9.07 2.41 -13.14
CA ALA A 118 -7.79 2.96 -12.67
C ALA A 118 -7.64 2.85 -11.15
N LEU A 119 -8.71 3.14 -10.38
CA LEU A 119 -8.71 2.93 -8.94
C LEU A 119 -8.54 1.46 -8.55
N ARG A 120 -9.20 0.53 -9.25
CA ARG A 120 -9.02 -0.91 -9.02
C ARG A 120 -7.59 -1.37 -9.30
N ASP A 121 -6.97 -0.86 -10.37
CA ASP A 121 -5.57 -1.15 -10.69
C ASP A 121 -4.65 -0.58 -9.58
N THR A 122 -4.95 0.63 -9.05
CA THR A 122 -4.25 1.24 -7.92
C THR A 122 -4.42 0.42 -6.62
N ILE A 123 -5.62 -0.08 -6.33
CA ILE A 123 -5.88 -0.97 -5.17
C ILE A 123 -5.01 -2.22 -5.27
N GLN A 124 -4.97 -2.87 -6.44
CA GLN A 124 -4.18 -4.08 -6.61
C GLN A 124 -2.68 -3.83 -6.40
N LEU A 125 -2.16 -2.70 -6.89
CA LEU A 125 -0.77 -2.30 -6.64
C LEU A 125 -0.53 -2.00 -5.16
N SER A 126 -1.41 -1.22 -4.52
CA SER A 126 -1.31 -0.87 -3.10
C SER A 126 -1.39 -2.08 -2.17
N VAL A 127 -2.19 -3.10 -2.53
CA VAL A 127 -2.24 -4.37 -1.81
C VAL A 127 -0.89 -5.10 -1.86
N ARG A 128 -0.20 -5.05 -3.00
CA ARG A 128 1.14 -5.64 -3.15
C ARG A 128 2.20 -4.87 -2.38
N ASP A 129 2.17 -3.54 -2.46
CA ASP A 129 3.08 -2.67 -1.72
C ASP A 129 2.93 -2.89 -0.21
N LEU A 130 1.69 -3.00 0.27
CA LEU A 130 1.39 -3.31 1.66
C LEU A 130 1.92 -4.69 2.06
N ALA A 131 1.64 -5.71 1.23
CA ALA A 131 2.11 -7.07 1.48
C ALA A 131 3.65 -7.14 1.51
N LYS A 132 4.33 -6.44 0.58
CA LYS A 132 5.80 -6.32 0.58
C LYS A 132 6.31 -5.65 1.85
N THR A 133 5.73 -4.52 2.23
CA THR A 133 6.14 -3.77 3.43
C THR A 133 6.01 -4.62 4.70
N ILE A 134 4.89 -5.34 4.86
CA ILE A 134 4.68 -6.28 5.97
C ILE A 134 5.68 -7.43 5.91
N THR A 135 5.95 -7.98 4.72
CA THR A 135 6.92 -9.07 4.54
C THR A 135 8.33 -8.63 4.93
N ASP A 136 8.76 -7.43 4.53
CA ASP A 136 10.09 -6.90 4.84
C ASP A 136 10.25 -6.67 6.36
N GLN A 137 9.21 -6.16 7.04
CA GLN A 137 9.20 -6.01 8.50
C GLN A 137 9.18 -7.37 9.21
N TYR A 138 8.41 -8.33 8.68
CA TYR A 138 8.37 -9.70 9.21
C TYR A 138 9.74 -10.39 9.11
N ILE A 139 10.42 -10.26 7.97
CA ILE A 139 11.78 -10.78 7.76
C ILE A 139 12.77 -10.13 8.75
N SER A 140 12.62 -8.83 9.03
CA SER A 140 13.45 -8.14 10.02
C SER A 140 13.22 -8.70 11.42
N ALA A 141 11.97 -8.83 11.86
CA ALA A 141 11.62 -9.43 13.14
C ALA A 141 12.08 -10.90 13.24
N TYR A 142 11.96 -11.67 12.15
CA TYR A 142 12.44 -13.05 12.10
C TYR A 142 13.97 -13.14 12.24
N GLY A 143 14.70 -12.25 11.57
CA GLY A 143 16.15 -12.15 11.73
C GLY A 143 16.57 -11.83 13.17
N ASP A 144 15.81 -11.01 13.88
CA ASP A 144 16.06 -10.71 15.29
C ASP A 144 15.70 -11.89 16.19
N LEU A 145 14.62 -12.63 15.89
CA LEU A 145 14.29 -13.87 16.59
C LEU A 145 15.41 -14.91 16.47
N LEU A 146 16.00 -15.07 15.29
CA LEU A 146 17.18 -15.91 15.11
C LEU A 146 18.33 -15.44 15.99
N SER A 147 18.56 -14.11 16.11
CA SER A 147 19.57 -13.55 16.99
C SER A 147 19.30 -13.86 18.47
N VAL A 148 18.06 -13.73 18.92
CA VAL A 148 17.66 -14.10 20.29
C VAL A 148 17.96 -15.56 20.57
N ASN A 149 17.59 -16.46 19.65
CA ASN A 149 17.76 -17.90 19.87
C ASN A 149 19.24 -18.28 19.99
N TYR A 150 20.10 -17.84 19.06
CA TYR A 150 21.50 -18.25 19.12
C TYR A 150 22.27 -17.57 20.27
N THR A 151 21.96 -16.31 20.62
CA THR A 151 22.60 -15.65 21.77
C THR A 151 22.17 -16.28 23.08
N LYS A 152 20.92 -16.71 23.19
CA LYS A 152 20.41 -17.46 24.32
C LYS A 152 21.12 -18.81 24.49
N ASP A 153 21.14 -19.60 23.40
CA ASP A 153 21.78 -20.94 23.42
C ASP A 153 23.25 -20.85 23.84
N LEU A 154 23.97 -19.84 23.33
CA LEU A 154 25.36 -19.63 23.72
C LEU A 154 25.50 -19.16 25.18
N TYR A 155 24.67 -18.22 25.62
CA TYR A 155 24.69 -17.78 27.02
C TYR A 155 24.42 -18.96 27.98
N GLU A 156 23.44 -19.81 27.67
CA GLU A 156 23.12 -21.00 28.48
C GLU A 156 24.28 -22.01 28.48
N LEU A 157 24.93 -22.23 27.32
CA LEU A 157 26.13 -23.08 27.21
C LEU A 157 27.24 -22.56 28.15
N LEU A 158 27.60 -21.30 28.04
CA LEU A 158 28.66 -20.69 28.85
C LEU A 158 28.32 -20.69 30.34
N LYS A 159 27.08 -20.46 30.70
CA LYS A 159 26.61 -20.51 32.09
C LYS A 159 26.75 -21.90 32.70
N ASN A 160 26.55 -22.95 31.91
CA ASN A 160 26.79 -24.32 32.36
C ASN A 160 28.29 -24.62 32.55
N GLU A 161 29.15 -24.11 31.67
CA GLU A 161 30.61 -24.28 31.80
C GLU A 161 31.20 -23.49 32.98
N GLU A 162 30.62 -22.37 33.38
CA GLU A 162 31.03 -21.55 34.54
C GLU A 162 31.15 -22.39 35.81
N ILE A 163 30.22 -23.32 36.02
CA ILE A 163 30.18 -24.19 37.23
C ILE A 163 31.46 -25.05 37.33
N ALA A 164 31.90 -25.61 36.18
CA ALA A 164 33.12 -26.42 36.13
C ALA A 164 34.38 -25.57 36.31
N LEU A 165 34.46 -24.43 35.60
CA LEU A 165 35.59 -23.51 35.69
C LEU A 165 35.79 -22.93 37.07
N LYS A 166 34.71 -22.62 37.80
CA LYS A 166 34.77 -22.16 39.17
C LYS A 166 35.43 -23.18 40.11
N LYS A 167 35.09 -24.46 39.95
CA LYS A 167 35.72 -25.54 40.73
C LYS A 167 37.19 -25.69 40.38
N LEU A 168 37.58 -25.63 39.09
CA LEU A 168 38.95 -25.71 38.67
C LEU A 168 39.81 -24.51 39.21
N ALA A 169 39.25 -23.30 39.24
CA ALA A 169 39.90 -22.14 39.79
C ALA A 169 40.09 -22.26 41.31
N GLN A 170 39.08 -22.78 42.04
CA GLN A 170 39.16 -23.02 43.50
C GLN A 170 40.18 -24.10 43.86
N SER A 171 40.37 -25.08 42.99
CA SER A 171 41.41 -26.13 43.16
C SER A 171 42.79 -25.75 42.61
N ASN A 172 43.00 -24.49 42.18
CA ASN A 172 44.25 -23.98 41.61
C ASN A 172 44.69 -24.72 40.33
N VAL A 173 43.77 -25.41 39.64
CA VAL A 173 44.05 -26.05 38.34
C VAL A 173 44.21 -25.01 37.22
N ILE A 174 43.39 -23.96 37.30
CA ILE A 174 43.47 -22.79 36.43
C ILE A 174 43.76 -21.53 37.21
N LYS A 175 44.30 -20.50 36.55
CA LYS A 175 44.61 -19.20 37.17
C LYS A 175 43.33 -18.43 37.42
N GLN A 176 43.25 -17.70 38.53
CA GLN A 176 42.15 -16.82 38.86
C GLN A 176 41.89 -15.75 37.76
N THR A 177 42.94 -15.29 37.07
CA THR A 177 42.85 -14.34 35.95
C THR A 177 42.19 -14.95 34.72
N GLU A 178 42.36 -16.23 34.48
CA GLU A 178 41.71 -16.97 33.38
C GLU A 178 40.21 -17.17 33.68
N TYR A 179 39.85 -17.48 34.90
CA TYR A 179 38.46 -17.55 35.33
C TYR A 179 37.78 -16.17 35.18
N LEU A 180 38.43 -15.09 35.61
CA LEU A 180 37.90 -13.73 35.43
C LEU A 180 37.71 -13.34 33.94
N ALA A 181 38.67 -13.71 33.09
CA ALA A 181 38.52 -13.50 31.62
C ALA A 181 37.30 -14.21 31.03
N PHE A 182 37.02 -15.45 31.50
CA PHE A 182 35.84 -16.18 31.13
C PHE A 182 34.55 -15.50 31.66
N MET A 183 34.54 -15.01 32.92
CA MET A 183 33.41 -14.28 33.50
C MET A 183 33.09 -13.01 32.71
N VAL A 184 34.08 -12.28 32.22
CA VAL A 184 33.85 -11.11 31.33
C VAL A 184 33.18 -11.55 30.04
N THR A 185 33.61 -12.67 29.46
CA THR A 185 32.98 -13.21 28.22
C THR A 185 31.53 -13.63 28.49
N LEU A 186 31.26 -14.32 29.61
CA LEU A 186 29.90 -14.74 29.99
C LEU A 186 28.98 -13.52 30.18
N GLN A 187 29.42 -12.49 30.92
CA GLN A 187 28.65 -11.26 31.07
C GLN A 187 28.40 -10.54 29.74
N GLN A 188 29.39 -10.52 28.84
CA GLN A 188 29.20 -9.95 27.51
C GLN A 188 28.12 -10.71 26.71
N GLN A 189 28.05 -12.04 26.83
CA GLN A 189 27.01 -12.82 26.15
C GLN A 189 25.63 -12.62 26.78
N GLU A 190 25.53 -12.43 28.07
CA GLU A 190 24.27 -12.02 28.74
C GLU A 190 23.78 -10.67 28.19
N LEU A 191 24.66 -9.69 28.08
CA LEU A 191 24.31 -8.39 27.50
C LEU A 191 23.88 -8.51 26.04
N ASN A 192 24.58 -9.32 25.22
CA ASN A 192 24.21 -9.58 23.83
C ASN A 192 22.82 -10.21 23.72
N TYR A 193 22.49 -11.16 24.59
CA TYR A 193 21.17 -11.81 24.63
C TYR A 193 20.07 -10.80 25.02
N LEU A 194 20.28 -9.98 26.04
CA LEU A 194 19.32 -8.94 26.45
C LEU A 194 19.11 -7.90 25.34
N GLN A 195 20.16 -7.47 24.66
CA GLN A 195 20.08 -6.56 23.50
C GLN A 195 19.30 -7.18 22.33
N ALA A 196 19.53 -8.46 22.05
CA ALA A 196 18.79 -9.17 21.00
C ALA A 196 17.30 -9.25 21.34
N GLN A 197 16.93 -9.50 22.61
CA GLN A 197 15.53 -9.49 23.06
C GLN A 197 14.88 -8.12 22.87
N ILE A 198 15.55 -7.05 23.28
CA ILE A 198 15.05 -5.67 23.11
C ILE A 198 14.79 -5.38 21.63
N GLN A 199 15.74 -5.76 20.75
CA GLN A 199 15.61 -5.54 19.32
C GLN A 199 14.45 -6.34 18.70
N TYR A 200 14.32 -7.62 19.07
CA TYR A 200 13.19 -8.45 18.65
C TYR A 200 11.86 -7.86 19.08
N ASN A 201 11.74 -7.49 20.36
CA ASN A 201 10.52 -6.90 20.91
C ASN A 201 10.13 -5.63 20.14
N SER A 202 11.10 -4.76 19.84
CA SER A 202 10.88 -3.53 19.08
C SER A 202 10.36 -3.81 17.68
N ASN A 203 11.02 -4.71 16.92
CA ASN A 203 10.61 -5.03 15.56
C ASN A 203 9.33 -5.84 15.50
N TYR A 204 9.05 -6.68 16.49
CA TYR A 204 7.80 -7.41 16.62
C TYR A 204 6.61 -6.45 16.87
N LEU A 205 6.76 -5.49 17.78
CA LEU A 205 5.73 -4.48 18.04
C LEU A 205 5.51 -3.56 16.81
N ALA A 206 6.58 -3.20 16.10
CA ALA A 206 6.47 -2.48 14.85
C ALA A 206 5.69 -3.27 13.79
N LEU A 207 5.92 -4.59 13.68
CA LEU A 207 5.18 -5.47 12.79
C LEU A 207 3.68 -5.51 13.17
N ASN A 208 3.34 -5.66 14.46
CA ASN A 208 1.97 -5.63 14.93
C ASN A 208 1.30 -4.28 14.60
N TYR A 209 1.99 -3.17 14.85
CA TYR A 209 1.51 -1.84 14.51
C TYR A 209 1.19 -1.70 13.01
N MET A 210 2.12 -2.12 12.14
CA MET A 210 1.95 -2.05 10.68
C MET A 210 0.82 -2.94 10.18
N ALA A 211 0.58 -4.08 10.83
CA ALA A 211 -0.53 -4.99 10.52
C ALA A 211 -1.87 -4.56 11.17
N GLY A 212 -1.87 -3.47 11.95
CA GLY A 212 -3.04 -2.99 12.67
C GLY A 212 -3.46 -3.93 13.82
N ILE A 213 -2.54 -4.74 14.35
CA ILE A 213 -2.79 -5.65 15.47
C ILE A 213 -2.54 -4.86 16.76
N SER A 214 -3.57 -4.77 17.61
CA SER A 214 -3.49 -4.03 18.89
C SER A 214 -2.90 -4.85 20.03
N ASP A 215 -2.71 -6.16 19.85
CA ASP A 215 -2.07 -7.01 20.86
C ASP A 215 -0.57 -6.67 20.97
N THR A 216 -0.13 -6.38 22.19
CA THR A 216 1.27 -6.06 22.53
C THR A 216 2.01 -7.22 23.20
N SER A 217 1.36 -8.38 23.36
CA SER A 217 2.01 -9.57 23.88
C SER A 217 3.03 -10.12 22.87
N ILE A 218 4.25 -10.37 23.34
CA ILE A 218 5.34 -10.82 22.48
C ILE A 218 5.31 -12.34 22.41
N THR A 219 5.18 -12.84 21.19
CA THR A 219 5.16 -14.27 20.87
C THR A 219 6.19 -14.60 19.81
N SER A 220 6.49 -15.88 19.64
CA SER A 220 7.35 -16.33 18.54
C SER A 220 6.62 -16.21 17.20
N ILE A 221 7.36 -15.90 16.13
CA ILE A 221 6.87 -15.89 14.76
C ILE A 221 7.45 -17.08 14.00
N ALA A 222 6.71 -17.55 13.00
CA ALA A 222 7.14 -18.68 12.17
C ALA A 222 8.18 -18.26 11.12
N GLU A 223 8.94 -19.22 10.60
CA GLU A 223 9.79 -18.97 9.43
C GLU A 223 8.92 -18.50 8.25
N PRO A 224 9.27 -17.38 7.57
CA PRO A 224 8.49 -16.90 6.43
C PRO A 224 8.64 -17.84 5.24
N LEU A 225 7.52 -18.43 4.79
CA LEU A 225 7.47 -19.23 3.57
C LEU A 225 7.29 -18.29 2.38
N LEU A 226 8.31 -18.18 1.55
CA LEU A 226 8.34 -17.33 0.36
C LEU A 226 8.53 -18.20 -0.89
N ASP A 227 7.59 -18.08 -1.84
CA ASP A 227 7.63 -18.80 -3.12
C ASP A 227 8.57 -18.03 -4.09
N GLY A 228 9.86 -18.27 -3.99
CA GLY A 228 10.87 -17.50 -4.73
C GLY A 228 11.31 -18.09 -6.08
N SER A 229 10.54 -18.97 -6.73
CA SER A 229 11.13 -19.86 -7.74
C SER A 229 10.82 -19.58 -9.21
N GLN A 230 9.92 -18.67 -9.57
CA GLN A 230 9.60 -18.44 -10.99
C GLN A 230 9.91 -17.02 -11.46
N PRO A 231 10.60 -16.84 -12.61
CA PRO A 231 10.76 -15.52 -13.20
C PRO A 231 9.39 -14.99 -13.63
N PRO A 232 9.04 -13.77 -13.23
CA PRO A 232 7.72 -13.19 -13.46
C PRO A 232 7.47 -12.88 -14.93
N VAL A 233 6.22 -13.14 -15.39
CA VAL A 233 5.75 -12.78 -16.73
C VAL A 233 5.15 -11.38 -16.71
N LEU A 234 5.85 -10.41 -17.25
CA LEU A 234 5.50 -8.98 -17.16
C LEU A 234 4.25 -8.56 -17.93
N ILE A 235 3.96 -9.20 -19.06
CA ILE A 235 3.02 -8.70 -20.08
C ILE A 235 1.61 -8.50 -19.52
N ASN A 236 1.19 -9.30 -18.54
CA ASN A 236 -0.12 -9.22 -17.90
C ASN A 236 -0.08 -8.79 -16.45
N SER A 237 1.05 -8.25 -15.99
CA SER A 237 1.19 -7.84 -14.59
C SER A 237 0.32 -6.61 -14.25
N VAL A 238 0.00 -6.45 -12.99
CA VAL A 238 -0.68 -5.24 -12.47
C VAL A 238 0.07 -3.96 -12.85
N PHE A 239 1.41 -4.02 -12.89
CA PHE A 239 2.26 -2.90 -13.29
C PHE A 239 2.05 -2.45 -14.75
N SER A 240 1.65 -3.34 -15.64
CA SER A 240 1.37 -3.01 -17.05
C SER A 240 -0.07 -2.57 -17.28
N ARG A 241 -1.03 -3.02 -16.47
CA ARG A 241 -2.46 -2.72 -16.63
C ARG A 241 -2.77 -1.24 -16.54
N GLN A 242 -2.17 -0.53 -15.59
CA GLN A 242 -2.38 0.91 -15.43
C GLN A 242 -2.08 1.67 -16.74
N TYR A 243 -1.03 1.30 -17.48
CA TYR A 243 -0.71 1.95 -18.78
C TYR A 243 -1.72 1.62 -19.86
N ILE A 244 -2.37 0.46 -19.80
CA ILE A 244 -3.47 0.11 -20.72
C ILE A 244 -4.70 0.94 -20.37
N THR A 245 -5.06 1.02 -19.10
CA THR A 245 -6.19 1.84 -18.61
C THR A 245 -5.99 3.31 -18.95
N ASP A 246 -4.77 3.85 -18.77
CA ASP A 246 -4.43 5.23 -19.13
C ASP A 246 -4.55 5.50 -20.62
N SER A 247 -4.11 4.58 -21.49
CA SER A 247 -4.29 4.71 -22.93
C SER A 247 -5.76 4.77 -23.34
N LEU A 248 -6.59 3.90 -22.72
CA LEU A 248 -8.04 3.91 -22.96
C LEU A 248 -8.68 5.22 -22.45
N ARG A 249 -8.20 5.77 -21.32
CA ARG A 249 -8.66 7.04 -20.76
C ARG A 249 -8.34 8.20 -21.71
N ILE A 250 -7.11 8.30 -22.22
CA ILE A 250 -6.68 9.31 -23.18
C ILE A 250 -7.52 9.23 -24.47
N GLN A 251 -7.74 8.03 -24.99
CA GLN A 251 -8.59 7.83 -26.17
C GLN A 251 -10.04 8.27 -25.93
N ASN A 252 -10.59 7.98 -24.74
CA ASN A 252 -11.95 8.38 -24.40
C ASN A 252 -12.05 9.91 -24.18
N GLU A 253 -11.03 10.54 -23.61
CA GLU A 253 -10.96 12.00 -23.45
C GLU A 253 -10.97 12.73 -24.80
N ARG A 254 -10.28 12.19 -25.84
CA ARG A 254 -10.40 12.68 -27.22
C ARG A 254 -11.84 12.65 -27.70
N ARG A 255 -12.57 11.56 -27.46
CA ARG A 255 -13.99 11.46 -27.84
C ARG A 255 -14.85 12.48 -27.11
N LEU A 256 -14.62 12.71 -25.81
CA LEU A 256 -15.34 13.73 -25.05
C LEU A 256 -15.10 15.13 -25.60
N ILE A 257 -13.85 15.44 -25.98
CA ILE A 257 -13.54 16.70 -26.69
C ILE A 257 -14.34 16.77 -27.99
N ASP A 258 -14.32 15.75 -28.84
CA ASP A 258 -15.08 15.78 -30.10
C ASP A 258 -16.57 16.00 -29.90
N TYR A 259 -17.18 15.32 -28.91
CA TYR A 259 -18.60 15.49 -28.63
C TYR A 259 -18.93 16.88 -28.05
N SER A 260 -18.02 17.54 -27.35
CA SER A 260 -18.24 18.89 -26.83
C SER A 260 -18.37 19.97 -27.92
N TYR A 261 -17.89 19.66 -29.14
CA TYR A 261 -17.99 20.54 -30.32
C TYR A 261 -19.14 20.16 -31.27
N LYS A 262 -19.94 19.14 -30.91
CA LYS A 262 -21.17 18.83 -31.67
C LYS A 262 -22.31 19.76 -31.28
N PRO A 263 -23.31 19.98 -32.15
CA PRO A 263 -24.50 20.76 -31.85
C PRO A 263 -25.16 20.25 -30.54
N GLN A 264 -25.50 21.19 -29.66
CA GLN A 264 -26.21 20.94 -28.40
C GLN A 264 -27.61 21.48 -28.51
N ILE A 265 -28.60 20.66 -28.22
CA ILE A 265 -30.02 21.00 -28.28
C ILE A 265 -30.58 20.96 -26.87
N GLY A 266 -31.35 21.98 -26.51
CA GLY A 266 -32.11 22.04 -25.27
C GLY A 266 -33.56 22.40 -25.52
N ALA A 267 -34.45 21.98 -24.65
CA ALA A 267 -35.82 22.46 -24.59
C ALA A 267 -36.12 22.98 -23.20
N TYR A 268 -36.94 24.00 -23.12
CA TYR A 268 -37.40 24.54 -21.85
C TYR A 268 -38.90 24.93 -21.95
N ALA A 269 -39.52 24.93 -20.81
CA ALA A 269 -40.85 25.51 -20.58
C ALA A 269 -40.79 26.28 -19.28
N ASP A 270 -41.35 27.45 -19.27
CA ASP A 270 -41.46 28.28 -18.06
C ASP A 270 -42.82 28.90 -17.88
N GLY A 271 -43.12 29.22 -16.64
CA GLY A 271 -44.36 29.92 -16.27
C GLY A 271 -44.17 30.77 -15.05
N GLY A 272 -44.78 31.92 -15.06
CA GLY A 272 -44.64 32.90 -13.97
C GLY A 272 -44.95 34.32 -14.42
N ILE A 273 -44.38 35.28 -13.70
CA ILE A 273 -44.56 36.72 -13.93
C ILE A 273 -43.36 37.21 -14.68
N ASN A 274 -43.61 37.96 -15.79
CA ASN A 274 -42.60 38.72 -16.49
C ASN A 274 -43.18 40.07 -16.89
N SER A 275 -42.78 41.16 -16.22
CA SER A 275 -43.41 42.46 -16.32
C SER A 275 -42.38 43.56 -16.32
N SER A 276 -42.69 44.63 -17.10
CA SER A 276 -41.94 45.92 -17.03
C SER A 276 -42.41 46.86 -15.90
N LEU A 277 -43.45 46.47 -15.14
CA LEU A 277 -44.13 47.29 -14.12
C LEU A 277 -44.93 48.49 -14.69
N GLN A 278 -44.87 48.70 -16.00
CA GLN A 278 -45.60 49.82 -16.65
C GLN A 278 -47.05 49.53 -16.92
N TYR A 279 -47.47 48.22 -17.02
CA TYR A 279 -48.81 47.78 -17.29
C TYR A 279 -49.24 46.74 -16.24
N LEU A 280 -50.39 46.97 -15.60
CA LEU A 280 -51.12 46.05 -14.72
C LEU A 280 -50.36 44.75 -14.37
N PRO A 281 -49.38 44.76 -13.46
CA PRO A 281 -48.45 43.64 -13.25
C PRO A 281 -49.17 42.32 -12.94
N TYR A 282 -50.37 42.35 -12.34
CA TYR A 282 -51.16 41.19 -12.00
C TYR A 282 -51.75 40.44 -13.23
N LYS A 283 -51.71 41.07 -14.43
CA LYS A 283 -52.13 40.43 -15.71
C LYS A 283 -50.98 39.80 -16.46
N ASN A 284 -49.71 39.97 -16.00
CA ASN A 284 -48.50 39.53 -16.68
C ASN A 284 -48.06 38.13 -16.20
N LEU A 285 -49.01 37.31 -15.73
CA LEU A 285 -48.80 35.89 -15.52
C LEU A 285 -48.95 35.13 -16.86
N GLY A 286 -47.94 34.44 -17.26
CA GLY A 286 -47.90 33.74 -18.52
C GLY A 286 -47.05 32.46 -18.49
N PHE A 287 -46.95 31.80 -19.62
CA PHE A 287 -46.07 30.68 -19.83
C PHE A 287 -45.35 30.81 -21.18
N SER A 288 -44.14 30.21 -21.28
CA SER A 288 -43.45 30.10 -22.55
C SER A 288 -42.85 28.69 -22.73
N VAL A 289 -42.66 28.32 -23.99
CA VAL A 289 -41.93 27.12 -24.39
C VAL A 289 -40.91 27.48 -25.45
N GLY A 290 -39.74 26.90 -25.37
CA GLY A 290 -38.68 27.23 -26.35
C GLY A 290 -37.67 26.10 -26.51
N PHE A 291 -36.92 26.23 -27.59
CA PHE A 291 -35.77 25.38 -27.90
C PHE A 291 -34.52 26.22 -28.01
N SER A 292 -33.41 25.67 -27.54
CA SER A 292 -32.09 26.27 -27.69
C SER A 292 -31.22 25.37 -28.54
N LEU A 293 -30.49 25.95 -29.50
CA LEU A 293 -29.47 25.27 -30.29
C LEU A 293 -28.17 26.03 -30.15
N ARG A 294 -27.14 25.34 -29.67
CA ARG A 294 -25.78 25.89 -29.55
C ARG A 294 -24.81 25.09 -30.37
N ILE A 295 -24.17 25.73 -31.33
CA ILE A 295 -23.12 25.15 -32.19
C ILE A 295 -21.84 25.94 -31.98
N PRO A 296 -20.78 25.37 -31.37
CA PRO A 296 -19.48 26.04 -31.26
C PRO A 296 -18.85 26.17 -32.65
N ILE A 297 -18.67 27.39 -33.14
CA ILE A 297 -18.07 27.67 -34.48
C ILE A 297 -16.58 27.98 -34.35
N TYR A 298 -16.22 28.79 -33.35
CA TYR A 298 -14.86 29.18 -33.09
C TYR A 298 -14.62 29.27 -31.56
N ASP A 299 -13.50 28.69 -31.11
CA ASP A 299 -13.16 28.52 -29.70
C ASP A 299 -11.79 29.15 -29.34
N GLY A 300 -11.22 29.99 -30.19
CA GLY A 300 -9.88 30.54 -29.99
C GLY A 300 -8.75 29.50 -30.12
N GLY A 301 -9.00 28.36 -30.79
CA GLY A 301 -8.02 27.29 -30.94
C GLY A 301 -7.92 26.31 -29.77
N GLN A 302 -8.83 26.39 -28.79
CA GLN A 302 -8.80 25.51 -27.60
C GLN A 302 -8.86 24.03 -27.96
N LYS A 303 -9.66 23.63 -28.96
CA LYS A 303 -9.73 22.23 -29.42
C LYS A 303 -8.36 21.71 -29.80
N LYS A 304 -7.60 22.45 -30.61
CA LYS A 304 -6.24 22.09 -31.02
C LYS A 304 -5.29 21.95 -29.82
N LEU A 305 -5.35 22.89 -28.88
CA LEU A 305 -4.51 22.86 -27.67
C LEU A 305 -4.85 21.67 -26.75
N ARG A 306 -6.13 21.33 -26.62
CA ARG A 306 -6.56 20.13 -25.86
C ARG A 306 -6.02 18.85 -26.48
N TYR A 307 -6.03 18.73 -27.81
CA TYR A 307 -5.43 17.58 -28.50
C TYR A 307 -3.92 17.52 -28.31
N GLN A 308 -3.23 18.65 -28.45
CA GLN A 308 -1.77 18.71 -28.21
C GLN A 308 -1.42 18.27 -26.77
N ARG A 309 -2.23 18.68 -25.79
CA ARG A 309 -2.06 18.22 -24.40
C ARG A 309 -2.16 16.70 -24.29
N LEU A 310 -3.18 16.08 -24.93
CA LEU A 310 -3.36 14.63 -24.91
C LEU A 310 -2.26 13.89 -25.68
N ASP A 311 -1.71 14.49 -26.74
CA ASP A 311 -0.57 13.91 -27.47
C ASP A 311 0.68 13.87 -26.59
N ILE A 312 0.94 14.93 -25.84
CA ILE A 312 2.05 14.97 -24.86
C ILE A 312 1.83 13.93 -23.74
N GLU A 313 0.61 13.81 -23.23
CA GLU A 313 0.25 12.85 -22.19
C GLU A 313 0.47 11.41 -22.68
N GLU A 314 0.07 11.09 -23.92
CA GLU A 314 0.28 9.77 -24.54
C GLU A 314 1.77 9.48 -24.75
N GLN A 315 2.56 10.45 -25.23
CA GLN A 315 4.01 10.29 -25.35
C GLN A 315 4.68 10.01 -24.00
N ASN A 316 4.28 10.75 -22.96
CA ASN A 316 4.79 10.54 -21.60
C ASN A 316 4.40 9.14 -21.07
N ARG A 317 3.17 8.70 -21.31
CA ARG A 317 2.70 7.35 -20.97
C ARG A 317 3.56 6.26 -21.64
N ILE A 318 3.83 6.40 -22.93
CA ILE A 318 4.66 5.46 -23.69
C ILE A 318 6.08 5.43 -23.14
N TYR A 319 6.67 6.60 -22.90
CA TYR A 319 7.99 6.72 -22.31
C TYR A 319 8.09 6.03 -20.94
N ASN A 320 7.15 6.34 -20.04
CA ASN A 320 7.12 5.76 -18.68
C ASN A 320 6.93 4.24 -18.72
N ARG A 321 6.07 3.75 -19.62
CA ARG A 321 5.88 2.30 -19.81
C ARG A 321 7.18 1.63 -20.26
N THR A 322 7.86 2.20 -21.27
CA THR A 322 9.12 1.64 -21.79
C THR A 322 10.21 1.64 -20.73
N TYR A 323 10.33 2.74 -19.98
CA TYR A 323 11.26 2.86 -18.86
C TYR A 323 10.98 1.81 -17.78
N LEU A 324 9.72 1.65 -17.37
CA LEU A 324 9.31 0.64 -16.40
C LEU A 324 9.71 -0.78 -16.85
N LEU A 325 9.41 -1.12 -18.11
CA LEU A 325 9.73 -2.45 -18.67
C LEU A 325 11.23 -2.74 -18.63
N THR A 326 12.04 -1.76 -19.03
CA THR A 326 13.50 -1.89 -19.03
C THR A 326 14.04 -2.05 -17.61
N LYS A 327 13.61 -1.17 -16.69
CA LYS A 327 14.03 -1.20 -15.29
C LYS A 327 13.65 -2.53 -14.62
N TYR A 328 12.44 -2.99 -14.87
CA TYR A 328 11.97 -4.26 -14.34
C TYR A 328 12.83 -5.43 -14.82
N GLN A 329 13.10 -5.55 -16.13
CA GLN A 329 13.91 -6.62 -16.68
C GLN A 329 15.33 -6.63 -16.05
N GLN A 330 15.92 -5.46 -15.89
CA GLN A 330 17.22 -5.31 -15.23
C GLN A 330 17.17 -5.76 -13.77
N GLN A 331 16.14 -5.34 -13.02
CA GLN A 331 15.99 -5.67 -11.61
C GLN A 331 15.78 -7.17 -11.39
N ILE A 332 14.92 -7.82 -12.18
CA ILE A 332 14.72 -9.28 -12.11
C ILE A 332 16.02 -10.02 -12.40
N THR A 333 16.75 -9.63 -13.45
CA THR A 333 18.02 -10.27 -13.79
C THR A 333 19.04 -10.11 -12.66
N ALA A 334 19.12 -8.92 -12.04
CA ALA A 334 20.03 -8.67 -10.93
C ALA A 334 19.65 -9.49 -9.68
N LEU A 335 18.38 -9.50 -9.30
CA LEU A 335 17.86 -10.25 -8.14
C LEU A 335 18.06 -11.77 -8.31
N THR A 336 17.81 -12.30 -9.52
CA THR A 336 18.02 -13.73 -9.80
C THR A 336 19.49 -14.14 -9.65
N ARG A 337 20.42 -13.33 -10.18
CA ARG A 337 21.85 -13.58 -10.01
C ARG A 337 22.28 -13.46 -8.54
N GLN A 338 21.77 -12.46 -7.84
CA GLN A 338 22.06 -12.26 -6.42
C GLN A 338 21.53 -13.43 -5.58
N LEU A 339 20.33 -13.95 -5.87
CA LEU A 339 19.77 -15.12 -5.18
C LEU A 339 20.66 -16.35 -5.37
N GLN A 340 21.09 -16.63 -6.62
CA GLN A 340 22.00 -17.74 -6.92
C GLN A 340 23.33 -17.64 -6.14
N SER A 341 23.93 -16.44 -6.11
CA SER A 341 25.17 -16.19 -5.36
C SER A 341 24.97 -16.35 -3.85
N THR A 342 23.86 -15.83 -3.32
CA THR A 342 23.52 -15.92 -1.89
C THR A 342 23.24 -17.36 -1.48
N GLU A 343 22.60 -18.18 -2.32
CA GLU A 343 22.34 -19.61 -2.05
C GLU A 343 23.64 -20.43 -2.01
N SER A 344 24.55 -20.17 -2.95
CA SER A 344 25.87 -20.83 -2.95
C SER A 344 26.69 -20.47 -1.69
N LEU A 345 26.61 -19.22 -1.24
CA LEU A 345 27.24 -18.75 -0.01
C LEU A 345 26.61 -19.37 1.25
N PHE A 346 25.28 -19.51 1.26
CA PHE A 346 24.52 -20.06 2.39
C PHE A 346 25.01 -21.46 2.78
N GLN A 347 25.25 -22.34 1.81
CA GLN A 347 25.74 -23.69 2.09
C GLN A 347 27.14 -23.68 2.74
N LYS A 348 28.03 -22.80 2.30
CA LYS A 348 29.38 -22.66 2.89
C LYS A 348 29.34 -22.11 4.31
N ILE A 349 28.48 -21.11 4.56
CA ILE A 349 28.31 -20.53 5.89
C ILE A 349 27.72 -21.56 6.85
N LYS A 350 26.73 -22.35 6.42
CA LYS A 350 26.15 -23.42 7.23
C LYS A 350 27.21 -24.41 7.68
N THR A 351 28.05 -24.88 6.76
CA THR A 351 29.16 -25.77 7.09
C THR A 351 30.15 -25.13 8.09
N GLN A 352 30.43 -23.83 7.97
CA GLN A 352 31.29 -23.10 8.92
C GLN A 352 30.65 -23.04 10.32
N VAL A 353 29.36 -22.78 10.42
CA VAL A 353 28.63 -22.78 11.69
C VAL A 353 28.71 -24.17 12.35
N ASP A 354 28.50 -25.25 11.59
CA ASP A 354 28.58 -26.62 12.11
C ASP A 354 30.00 -26.93 12.65
N TYR A 355 31.05 -26.52 11.94
CA TYR A 355 32.43 -26.73 12.39
C TYR A 355 32.74 -25.92 13.67
N THR A 356 32.33 -24.65 13.73
CA THR A 356 32.60 -23.81 14.90
C THR A 356 31.80 -24.27 16.11
N ARG A 357 30.58 -24.78 15.95
CA ARG A 357 29.77 -25.39 17.00
C ARG A 357 30.44 -26.64 17.54
N THR A 358 30.84 -27.56 16.66
CA THR A 358 31.56 -28.78 17.04
C THR A 358 32.86 -28.48 17.80
N LEU A 359 33.58 -27.42 17.39
CA LEU A 359 34.80 -27.00 18.07
C LEU A 359 34.53 -26.50 19.51
N ILE A 360 33.47 -25.71 19.73
CA ILE A 360 33.08 -25.27 21.06
C ILE A 360 32.72 -26.45 21.96
N GLU A 361 31.92 -27.40 21.44
CA GLU A 361 31.52 -28.60 22.18
C GLU A 361 32.74 -29.48 22.57
N ALA A 362 33.70 -29.60 21.65
CA ALA A 362 34.94 -30.31 21.92
C ALA A 362 35.76 -29.60 23.01
N TYR A 363 35.92 -28.29 22.91
CA TYR A 363 36.65 -27.51 23.90
C TYR A 363 35.94 -27.51 25.26
N GLY A 364 34.62 -27.50 25.33
CA GLY A 364 33.88 -27.63 26.58
C GLY A 364 34.22 -28.92 27.31
N LYS A 365 34.35 -30.05 26.61
CA LYS A 365 34.79 -31.35 27.19
C LYS A 365 36.23 -31.32 27.68
N LEU A 366 37.14 -30.75 26.89
CA LEU A 366 38.56 -30.62 27.27
C LEU A 366 38.80 -29.64 28.40
N LEU A 367 37.93 -28.64 28.55
CA LEU A 367 37.98 -27.67 29.61
C LEU A 367 37.72 -28.30 30.99
N GLN A 368 36.81 -29.29 31.04
CA GLN A 368 36.46 -30.01 32.27
C GLN A 368 37.63 -30.89 32.77
N THR A 369 38.53 -31.33 31.89
CA THR A 369 39.73 -32.07 32.21
C THR A 369 41.00 -31.20 32.42
N GLY A 370 40.89 -29.89 32.10
CA GLY A 370 42.01 -28.94 32.19
C GLY A 370 42.98 -29.02 31.00
N ASP A 371 42.62 -29.78 29.92
CA ASP A 371 43.50 -30.06 28.78
C ASP A 371 43.48 -28.94 27.68
N VAL A 372 42.73 -27.86 27.91
CA VAL A 372 42.62 -26.71 26.99
C VAL A 372 42.80 -25.39 27.72
N LYS A 373 43.38 -24.39 27.04
CA LYS A 373 43.52 -23.03 27.59
C LYS A 373 42.20 -22.29 27.43
N ILE A 374 41.80 -21.52 28.41
CA ILE A 374 40.60 -20.71 28.38
C ILE A 374 40.59 -19.71 27.22
N THR A 375 41.77 -19.19 26.84
CA THR A 375 41.95 -18.32 25.67
C THR A 375 41.51 -18.99 24.36
N ASP A 376 41.78 -20.28 24.22
CA ASP A 376 41.38 -21.03 23.00
C ASP A 376 39.86 -21.22 22.95
N VAL A 377 39.24 -21.48 24.11
CA VAL A 377 37.78 -21.53 24.26
C VAL A 377 37.13 -20.18 23.91
N ILE A 378 37.64 -19.07 24.43
CA ILE A 378 37.15 -17.72 24.10
C ILE A 378 37.31 -17.42 22.60
N THR A 379 38.41 -17.83 21.99
CA THR A 379 38.62 -17.69 20.53
C THR A 379 37.59 -18.50 19.75
N ALA A 380 37.31 -19.74 20.14
CA ALA A 380 36.32 -20.58 19.49
C ALA A 380 34.90 -19.99 19.62
N ILE A 381 34.52 -19.44 20.78
CA ILE A 381 33.30 -18.72 21.00
C ILE A 381 33.17 -17.52 20.05
N THR A 382 34.20 -16.70 19.94
CA THR A 382 34.25 -15.54 19.05
C THR A 382 34.05 -15.97 17.58
N ASN A 383 34.71 -17.04 17.16
CA ASN A 383 34.56 -17.59 15.80
C ASN A 383 33.15 -18.10 15.53
N PHE A 384 32.54 -18.77 16.50
CA PHE A 384 31.17 -19.24 16.41
C PHE A 384 30.16 -18.06 16.30
N LEU A 385 30.32 -17.03 17.13
CA LEU A 385 29.50 -15.82 17.07
C LEU A 385 29.57 -15.14 15.70
N ASN A 386 30.77 -15.04 15.13
CA ASN A 386 30.98 -14.46 13.81
C ASN A 386 30.31 -15.31 12.71
N ALA A 387 30.42 -16.64 12.80
CA ALA A 387 29.80 -17.56 11.86
C ALA A 387 28.27 -17.50 11.93
N GLU A 388 27.69 -17.53 13.13
CA GLU A 388 26.23 -17.41 13.36
C GLU A 388 25.69 -16.06 12.91
N ASN A 389 26.37 -14.95 13.21
CA ASN A 389 25.97 -13.64 12.71
C ASN A 389 25.97 -13.59 11.18
N THR A 390 27.00 -14.18 10.56
CA THR A 390 27.10 -14.27 9.08
C THR A 390 25.97 -15.12 8.51
N PHE A 391 25.62 -16.24 9.16
CA PHE A 391 24.51 -17.11 8.80
C PHE A 391 23.17 -16.34 8.87
N ARG A 392 22.92 -15.64 9.96
CA ARG A 392 21.73 -14.81 10.16
C ARG A 392 21.59 -13.74 9.08
N LEU A 393 22.65 -12.95 8.84
CA LEU A 393 22.67 -11.90 7.83
C LEU A 393 22.41 -12.46 6.43
N ASN A 394 23.01 -13.60 6.10
CA ASN A 394 22.80 -14.26 4.81
C ASN A 394 21.37 -14.79 4.68
N THR A 395 20.80 -15.38 5.73
CA THR A 395 19.40 -15.84 5.77
C THR A 395 18.44 -14.69 5.54
N VAL A 396 18.60 -13.59 6.26
CA VAL A 396 17.77 -12.38 6.08
C VAL A 396 17.92 -11.80 4.68
N SER A 397 19.16 -11.74 4.15
CA SER A 397 19.42 -11.27 2.79
C SER A 397 18.73 -12.14 1.73
N ARG A 398 18.81 -13.47 1.87
CA ARG A 398 18.11 -14.43 0.99
C ARG A 398 16.61 -14.22 1.00
N LEU A 399 16.01 -14.12 2.18
CA LEU A 399 14.58 -13.89 2.33
C LEU A 399 14.14 -12.56 1.72
N ARG A 400 14.95 -11.49 1.88
CA ARG A 400 14.66 -10.19 1.25
C ARG A 400 14.71 -10.26 -0.27
N ILE A 401 15.68 -10.95 -0.85
CA ILE A 401 15.76 -11.14 -2.30
C ILE A 401 14.54 -11.93 -2.80
N GLN A 402 14.14 -12.97 -2.08
CA GLN A 402 12.94 -13.74 -2.40
C GLN A 402 11.67 -12.88 -2.27
N SER A 403 11.56 -12.03 -1.24
CA SER A 403 10.47 -11.07 -1.08
C SER A 403 10.38 -10.10 -2.27
N GLU A 404 11.52 -9.57 -2.73
CA GLU A 404 11.59 -8.70 -3.91
C GLU A 404 11.14 -9.44 -5.18
N LEU A 405 11.59 -10.66 -5.40
CA LEU A 405 11.17 -11.48 -6.55
C LEU A 405 9.66 -11.77 -6.50
N ASN A 406 9.13 -12.12 -5.33
CA ASN A 406 7.70 -12.38 -5.15
C ASN A 406 6.83 -11.14 -5.39
N TYR A 407 7.30 -9.95 -5.04
CA TYR A 407 6.60 -8.71 -5.33
C TYR A 407 6.32 -8.54 -6.83
N PHE A 408 7.22 -9.03 -7.67
CA PHE A 408 7.07 -8.98 -9.12
C PHE A 408 6.31 -10.18 -9.71
N ASN A 409 6.19 -11.29 -9.00
CA ASN A 409 5.59 -12.53 -9.49
C ASN A 409 4.06 -12.59 -9.39
N GLN A 410 3.45 -11.79 -8.54
CA GLN A 410 1.99 -11.84 -8.28
C GLN A 410 1.16 -10.87 -9.16
#